data_8588785e55a5063593bfb738c9221041
#
_entry.id   8588785e55a5063593bfb738c9221041
#
_cell.length_a   1.000
_cell.length_b   1.000
_cell.length_c   1.000
_cell.angle_alpha   90.00
_cell.angle_beta   90.00
_cell.angle_gamma   90.00
#
_symmetry.space_group_name_H-M   'P 1'
#
loop_
_entity.id
_entity.type
_entity.pdbx_description
1 polymer ?
#
loop_
_entity_poly.entity_id
_entity_poly.type
_entity_poly.pdbx_seq_one_letter_code
_entity_poly.pdbx_strand_id
1 'polypeptide(L)'
;MDLILWRHAEAEEADDKTPDSERALTERGEKQARKVAAWLKERLPEKTRILVSPAKRTLQTARALGLPYEIEPRVGVGADPADLIAAADWPEGGGKRSAVVIVGHQPTLGRLAALLLSDAEADWPVRKGAVWWLSSRMRDDSSLTTLRAVTAPDIC
;
A
#
# COMPACT_ATOMS: atom_id res chain seq x y z
N MET A 1 -2.94 2.23 -15.49
CA MET A 1 -2.12 1.72 -14.38
C MET A 1 -2.91 1.72 -13.10
N ASP A 2 -2.78 0.68 -12.31
CA ASP A 2 -3.42 0.58 -11.00
C ASP A 2 -2.40 0.81 -9.88
N LEU A 3 -2.81 1.50 -8.84
CA LEU A 3 -2.03 1.74 -7.63
C LEU A 3 -2.81 1.20 -6.44
N ILE A 4 -2.22 0.22 -5.76
CA ILE A 4 -2.86 -0.44 -4.64
C ILE A 4 -2.09 -0.06 -3.37
N LEU A 5 -2.73 0.69 -2.49
CA LEU A 5 -2.16 1.14 -1.23
C LEU A 5 -2.59 0.16 -0.14
N TRP A 6 -1.63 -0.54 0.43
CA TRP A 6 -1.89 -1.55 1.46
C TRP A 6 -1.15 -1.17 2.74
N ARG A 7 -1.88 -0.78 3.76
CA ARG A 7 -1.29 -0.48 5.05
C ARG A 7 -0.93 -1.78 5.77
N HIS A 8 0.25 -1.80 6.43
CA HIS A 8 0.64 -2.95 7.26
C HIS A 8 -0.47 -3.31 8.25
N ALA A 9 -0.58 -4.59 8.56
CA ALA A 9 -1.53 -5.12 9.54
C ALA A 9 -1.14 -4.74 10.98
N GLU A 10 -1.95 -5.12 11.95
CA GLU A 10 -1.71 -4.79 13.35
C GLU A 10 -0.33 -5.25 13.82
N ALA A 11 0.42 -4.33 14.41
CA ALA A 11 1.76 -4.57 14.91
C ALA A 11 1.82 -4.36 16.42
N GLU A 12 2.85 -4.95 17.05
CA GLU A 12 3.12 -4.75 18.46
C GLU A 12 3.30 -3.26 18.78
N GLU A 13 2.92 -2.88 19.98
CA GLU A 13 3.06 -1.50 20.46
C GLU A 13 4.54 -1.09 20.52
N ALA A 14 4.80 0.20 20.33
CA ALA A 14 6.12 0.75 20.53
C ALA A 14 6.52 0.63 22.01
N ASP A 15 7.74 0.22 22.27
CA ASP A 15 8.32 0.16 23.61
C ASP A 15 9.75 0.72 23.60
N ASP A 16 10.37 0.83 24.81
CA ASP A 16 11.73 1.35 24.95
C ASP A 16 12.81 0.36 24.54
N LYS A 17 12.47 -0.89 24.28
CA LYS A 17 13.42 -1.98 24.03
C LYS A 17 13.53 -2.36 22.57
N THR A 18 12.50 -2.10 21.78
CA THR A 18 12.44 -2.50 20.39
C THR A 18 12.43 -1.27 19.50
N PRO A 19 13.39 -1.12 18.57
CA PRO A 19 13.34 -0.05 17.57
C PRO A 19 12.04 -0.11 16.77
N ASP A 20 11.51 1.04 16.37
CA ASP A 20 10.27 1.12 15.59
C ASP A 20 10.30 0.21 14.35
N SER A 21 11.44 0.20 13.64
CA SER A 21 11.62 -0.61 12.42
C SER A 21 11.52 -2.11 12.67
N GLU A 22 11.66 -2.56 13.91
CA GLU A 22 11.67 -3.97 14.29
C GLU A 22 10.37 -4.43 14.98
N ARG A 23 9.38 -3.56 15.10
CA ARG A 23 8.08 -3.96 15.63
C ARG A 23 7.43 -4.97 14.69
N ALA A 24 7.16 -6.16 15.23
CA ALA A 24 6.54 -7.25 14.47
C ALA A 24 5.03 -7.14 14.44
N LEU A 25 4.39 -7.82 13.50
CA LEU A 25 2.95 -8.02 13.54
C LEU A 25 2.57 -8.81 14.79
N THR A 26 1.40 -8.51 15.34
CA THR A 26 0.77 -9.36 16.34
C THR A 26 0.24 -10.63 15.67
N GLU A 27 -0.14 -11.63 16.45
CA GLU A 27 -0.80 -12.83 15.93
C GLU A 27 -2.08 -12.45 15.15
N ARG A 28 -2.85 -11.51 15.69
CA ARG A 28 -4.02 -10.96 15.00
C ARG A 28 -3.64 -10.27 13.71
N GLY A 29 -2.56 -9.49 13.71
CA GLY A 29 -2.04 -8.82 12.51
C GLY A 29 -1.63 -9.81 11.42
N GLU A 30 -1.03 -10.93 11.78
CA GLU A 30 -0.69 -11.98 10.81
C GLU A 30 -1.94 -12.58 10.16
N LYS A 31 -3.01 -12.79 10.93
CA LYS A 31 -4.30 -13.25 10.39
C LYS A 31 -4.92 -12.21 9.47
N GLN A 32 -4.87 -10.94 9.86
CA GLN A 32 -5.34 -9.83 9.03
C GLN A 32 -4.61 -9.79 7.68
N ALA A 33 -3.29 -9.90 7.72
CA ALA A 33 -2.46 -9.89 6.51
C ALA A 33 -2.82 -11.04 5.57
N ARG A 34 -2.97 -12.26 6.10
CA ARG A 34 -3.34 -13.42 5.29
C ARG A 34 -4.71 -13.26 4.62
N LYS A 35 -5.66 -12.72 5.36
CA LYS A 35 -7.02 -12.53 4.85
C LYS A 35 -7.07 -11.54 3.68
N VAL A 36 -6.41 -10.41 3.84
CA VAL A 36 -6.35 -9.39 2.78
C VAL A 36 -5.48 -9.86 1.62
N ALA A 37 -4.37 -10.57 1.90
CA ALA A 37 -3.53 -11.15 0.86
C ALA A 37 -4.32 -12.12 -0.03
N ALA A 38 -5.18 -12.96 0.55
CA ALA A 38 -6.04 -13.86 -0.21
C ALA A 38 -6.99 -13.08 -1.14
N TRP A 39 -7.57 -12.00 -0.65
CA TRP A 39 -8.43 -11.12 -1.44
C TRP A 39 -7.66 -10.47 -2.60
N LEU A 40 -6.44 -10.00 -2.35
CA LEU A 40 -5.57 -9.40 -3.37
C LEU A 40 -5.15 -10.42 -4.43
N LYS A 41 -4.73 -11.61 -4.03
CA LYS A 41 -4.26 -12.66 -4.95
C LYS A 41 -5.26 -13.02 -6.02
N GLU A 42 -6.55 -13.02 -5.68
CA GLU A 42 -7.61 -13.32 -6.64
C GLU A 42 -7.82 -12.22 -7.67
N ARG A 43 -7.27 -11.02 -7.44
CA ARG A 43 -7.60 -9.83 -8.21
C ARG A 43 -6.41 -9.13 -8.86
N LEU A 44 -5.19 -9.37 -8.35
CA LEU A 44 -4.00 -8.70 -8.87
C LEU A 44 -3.70 -9.14 -10.31
N PRO A 45 -3.37 -8.20 -11.21
CA PRO A 45 -2.90 -8.55 -12.56
C PRO A 45 -1.57 -9.31 -12.49
N GLU A 46 -1.27 -10.07 -13.55
CA GLU A 46 0.01 -10.79 -13.63
C GLU A 46 1.22 -9.86 -13.54
N LYS A 47 1.14 -8.70 -14.20
CA LYS A 47 2.21 -7.69 -14.17
C LYS A 47 2.02 -6.75 -12.97
N THR A 48 2.21 -7.29 -11.79
CA THR A 48 2.14 -6.50 -10.55
C THR A 48 3.51 -6.42 -9.91
N ARG A 49 3.97 -5.19 -9.66
CA ARG A 49 5.13 -4.93 -8.82
C ARG A 49 4.66 -4.73 -7.39
N ILE A 50 5.43 -5.23 -6.44
CA ILE A 50 5.11 -5.07 -5.01
C ILE A 50 6.28 -4.37 -4.37
N LEU A 51 6.05 -3.14 -3.89
CA LEU A 51 7.04 -2.30 -3.22
C LEU A 51 6.72 -2.29 -1.73
N VAL A 52 7.71 -2.60 -0.91
CA VAL A 52 7.51 -2.79 0.52
C VAL A 52 8.47 -1.92 1.32
N SER A 53 7.95 -1.21 2.32
CA SER A 53 8.77 -0.51 3.29
C SER A 53 9.72 -1.48 4.00
N PRO A 54 10.96 -1.03 4.34
CA PRO A 54 11.93 -1.86 5.04
C PRO A 54 11.52 -2.30 6.46
N ALA A 55 10.50 -1.69 7.05
CA ALA A 55 10.06 -2.02 8.40
C ALA A 55 9.57 -3.47 8.50
N LYS A 56 9.84 -4.13 9.62
CA LYS A 56 9.47 -5.53 9.83
C LYS A 56 7.98 -5.78 9.63
N ARG A 57 7.11 -4.90 10.16
CA ARG A 57 5.65 -5.04 10.05
C ARG A 57 5.14 -5.00 8.61
N THR A 58 5.76 -4.20 7.75
CA THR A 58 5.41 -4.16 6.32
C THR A 58 5.94 -5.38 5.57
N LEU A 59 7.15 -5.83 5.90
CA LEU A 59 7.71 -7.06 5.30
C LEU A 59 6.85 -8.28 5.65
N GLN A 60 6.43 -8.40 6.90
CA GLN A 60 5.56 -9.51 7.33
C GLN A 60 4.19 -9.45 6.66
N THR A 61 3.63 -8.24 6.49
CA THR A 61 2.36 -8.07 5.77
C THR A 61 2.50 -8.51 4.31
N ALA A 62 3.52 -8.05 3.62
CA ALA A 62 3.77 -8.39 2.21
C ALA A 62 4.02 -9.88 1.99
N ARG A 63 4.73 -10.54 2.90
CA ARG A 63 5.02 -11.97 2.82
C ARG A 63 3.77 -12.84 2.74
N ALA A 64 2.66 -12.36 3.30
CA ALA A 64 1.40 -13.09 3.23
C ALA A 64 0.91 -13.30 1.79
N LEU A 65 1.34 -12.45 0.84
CA LEU A 65 1.01 -12.63 -0.58
C LEU A 65 1.71 -13.84 -1.21
N GLY A 66 2.89 -14.22 -0.70
CA GLY A 66 3.66 -15.29 -1.32
C GLY A 66 4.14 -14.97 -2.74
N LEU A 67 4.23 -13.69 -3.09
CA LEU A 67 4.70 -13.21 -4.40
C LEU A 67 6.03 -12.48 -4.24
N PRO A 68 6.85 -12.42 -5.30
CA PRO A 68 8.08 -11.63 -5.27
C PRO A 68 7.79 -10.16 -4.95
N TYR A 69 8.62 -9.54 -4.13
CA TYR A 69 8.50 -8.12 -3.78
C TYR A 69 9.87 -7.45 -3.71
N GLU A 70 9.85 -6.12 -3.81
CA GLU A 70 11.05 -5.28 -3.71
C GLU A 70 10.98 -4.48 -2.41
N ILE A 71 12.06 -4.47 -1.64
CA ILE A 71 12.19 -3.57 -0.50
C ILE A 71 12.54 -2.19 -1.04
N GLU A 72 11.69 -1.21 -0.80
CA GLU A 72 11.83 0.14 -1.34
C GLU A 72 11.90 1.19 -0.21
N PRO A 73 13.09 1.72 0.07
CA PRO A 73 13.24 2.73 1.14
C PRO A 73 12.37 3.98 0.97
N ARG A 74 12.06 4.37 -0.27
CA ARG A 74 11.22 5.55 -0.55
C ARG A 74 9.78 5.41 -0.07
N VAL A 75 9.33 4.19 0.23
CA VAL A 75 7.99 3.97 0.79
C VAL A 75 8.04 3.65 2.29
N GLY A 76 9.13 3.98 2.94
CA GLY A 76 9.35 3.75 4.36
C GLY A 76 8.57 4.68 5.28
N VAL A 77 8.79 4.49 6.58
CA VAL A 77 8.20 5.34 7.63
C VAL A 77 8.59 6.79 7.39
N GLY A 78 7.63 7.70 7.44
CA GLY A 78 7.87 9.14 7.29
C GLY A 78 8.06 9.60 5.84
N ALA A 79 7.86 8.74 4.86
CA ALA A 79 7.91 9.14 3.45
C ALA A 79 6.80 10.15 3.11
N ASP A 80 7.05 10.97 2.12
CA ASP A 80 6.05 11.90 1.56
C ASP A 80 5.27 11.23 0.42
N PRO A 81 4.05 11.69 0.11
CA PRO A 81 3.30 11.22 -1.05
C PRO A 81 4.09 11.26 -2.35
N ALA A 82 4.91 12.32 -2.55
CA ALA A 82 5.76 12.43 -3.73
C ALA A 82 6.77 11.28 -3.87
N ASP A 83 7.29 10.77 -2.75
CA ASP A 83 8.22 9.65 -2.76
C ASP A 83 7.53 8.37 -3.25
N LEU A 84 6.29 8.16 -2.85
CA LEU A 84 5.50 7.00 -3.29
C LEU A 84 5.15 7.09 -4.78
N ILE A 85 4.78 8.27 -5.24
CA ILE A 85 4.50 8.53 -6.65
C ILE A 85 5.74 8.21 -7.50
N ALA A 86 6.91 8.68 -7.08
CA ALA A 86 8.17 8.43 -7.75
C ALA A 86 8.54 6.93 -7.73
N ALA A 87 8.42 6.27 -6.59
CA ALA A 87 8.73 4.84 -6.46
C ALA A 87 7.84 3.97 -7.33
N ALA A 88 6.56 4.29 -7.42
CA ALA A 88 5.59 3.57 -8.24
C ALA A 88 5.66 3.93 -9.72
N ASP A 89 6.35 4.99 -10.07
CA ASP A 89 6.37 5.55 -11.42
C ASP A 89 4.94 5.85 -11.92
N TRP A 90 4.15 6.41 -11.03
CA TRP A 90 2.75 6.77 -11.29
C TRP A 90 2.66 8.05 -12.11
N PRO A 91 1.72 8.19 -13.09
CA PRO A 91 0.61 7.26 -13.38
C PRO A 91 0.82 6.33 -14.58
N GLU A 92 2.00 6.29 -15.17
CA GLU A 92 2.21 5.63 -16.47
C GLU A 92 3.24 4.52 -16.49
N GLY A 93 3.95 4.32 -15.40
CA GLY A 93 5.21 3.56 -15.32
C GLY A 93 5.20 2.10 -15.70
N GLY A 94 4.11 1.48 -16.00
CA GLY A 94 4.09 0.08 -16.40
C GLY A 94 3.12 -0.21 -17.53
N GLY A 95 2.52 0.83 -18.10
CA GLY A 95 1.52 0.69 -19.15
C GLY A 95 0.10 0.41 -18.62
N LYS A 96 -0.85 0.29 -19.55
CA LYS A 96 -2.30 0.27 -19.26
C LYS A 96 -2.80 -0.89 -18.38
N ARG A 97 -2.06 -2.00 -18.31
CA ARG A 97 -2.46 -3.20 -17.56
C ARG A 97 -1.51 -3.55 -16.43
N SER A 98 -0.73 -2.58 -16.00
CA SER A 98 0.20 -2.77 -14.90
C SER A 98 -0.43 -2.36 -13.58
N ALA A 99 0.08 -2.95 -12.52
CA ALA A 99 -0.29 -2.59 -11.16
C ALA A 99 0.96 -2.49 -10.28
N VAL A 100 0.91 -1.58 -9.32
CA VAL A 100 1.91 -1.49 -8.26
C VAL A 100 1.19 -1.55 -6.92
N VAL A 101 1.61 -2.48 -6.07
CA VAL A 101 1.18 -2.53 -4.67
C VAL A 101 2.25 -1.83 -3.84
N ILE A 102 1.85 -0.89 -3.00
CA ILE A 102 2.72 -0.29 -2.00
C ILE A 102 2.27 -0.77 -0.62
N VAL A 103 3.14 -1.49 0.07
CA VAL A 103 2.90 -1.89 1.45
C VAL A 103 3.62 -0.90 2.36
N GLY A 104 2.87 -0.08 3.04
CA GLY A 104 3.42 1.09 3.73
C GLY A 104 2.66 1.51 4.98
N HIS A 105 2.74 2.81 5.25
CA HIS A 105 2.43 3.42 6.53
C HIS A 105 1.47 4.60 6.42
N GLN A 106 0.79 4.90 7.51
CA GLN A 106 0.13 6.17 7.74
C GLN A 106 1.12 7.16 8.39
N PRO A 107 0.97 8.45 8.17
CA PRO A 107 -0.11 9.10 7.41
C PRO A 107 0.09 9.12 5.89
N THR A 108 1.21 8.64 5.39
CA THR A 108 1.60 8.78 3.98
C THR A 108 0.57 8.20 3.00
N LEU A 109 0.09 6.99 3.26
CA LEU A 109 -0.87 6.33 2.34
C LEU A 109 -2.18 7.12 2.23
N GLY A 110 -2.72 7.58 3.34
CA GLY A 110 -3.95 8.38 3.34
C GLY A 110 -3.77 9.75 2.68
N ARG A 111 -2.61 10.39 2.89
CA ARG A 111 -2.29 11.66 2.23
C ARG A 111 -2.14 11.48 0.72
N LEU A 112 -1.54 10.39 0.30
CA LEU A 112 -1.42 10.08 -1.13
C LEU A 112 -2.80 9.84 -1.75
N ALA A 113 -3.64 9.04 -1.11
CA ALA A 113 -5.00 8.81 -1.59
C ALA A 113 -5.78 10.12 -1.74
N ALA A 114 -5.70 11.00 -0.73
CA ALA A 114 -6.35 12.31 -0.77
C ALA A 114 -5.83 13.16 -1.93
N LEU A 115 -4.51 13.21 -2.11
CA LEU A 115 -3.88 13.97 -3.19
C LEU A 115 -4.34 13.49 -4.57
N LEU A 116 -4.34 12.19 -4.79
CA LEU A 116 -4.68 11.61 -6.10
C LEU A 116 -6.18 11.69 -6.41
N LEU A 117 -7.03 11.61 -5.40
CA LEU A 117 -8.49 11.60 -5.59
C LEU A 117 -9.14 12.97 -5.48
N SER A 118 -8.52 13.92 -4.75
CA SER A 118 -9.11 15.24 -4.49
C SER A 118 -8.20 16.43 -4.81
N ASP A 119 -7.03 16.18 -5.37
CA ASP A 119 -6.02 17.20 -5.71
C ASP A 119 -5.44 17.97 -4.50
N ALA A 120 -5.66 17.50 -3.29
CA ALA A 120 -5.11 18.11 -2.09
C ALA A 120 -4.79 17.05 -1.04
N GLU A 121 -3.64 17.19 -0.37
CA GLU A 121 -3.28 16.31 0.73
C GLU A 121 -4.20 16.55 1.93
N ALA A 122 -4.62 15.46 2.55
CA ALA A 122 -5.38 15.45 3.79
C ALA A 122 -5.10 14.15 4.53
N ASP A 123 -5.29 14.14 5.83
CA ASP A 123 -5.05 12.95 6.64
C ASP A 123 -6.23 11.98 6.56
N TRP A 124 -6.41 11.35 5.40
CA TRP A 124 -7.45 10.34 5.26
C TRP A 124 -7.06 9.07 5.98
N PRO A 125 -7.97 8.50 6.80
CA PRO A 125 -7.66 7.31 7.57
C PRO A 125 -7.68 6.05 6.69
N VAL A 126 -6.53 5.41 6.57
CA VAL A 126 -6.41 4.07 6.02
C VAL A 126 -6.22 3.12 7.20
N ARG A 127 -7.15 2.19 7.41
CA ARG A 127 -7.12 1.28 8.56
C ARG A 127 -5.98 0.28 8.45
N LYS A 128 -5.52 -0.24 9.58
CA LYS A 128 -4.48 -1.29 9.62
C LYS A 128 -4.91 -2.48 8.79
N GLY A 129 -4.05 -2.93 7.89
CA GLY A 129 -4.33 -4.03 6.98
C GLY A 129 -5.25 -3.71 5.82
N ALA A 130 -5.80 -2.50 5.75
CA ALA A 130 -6.73 -2.10 4.69
C ALA A 130 -6.03 -1.85 3.36
N VAL A 131 -6.79 -1.99 2.30
CA VAL A 131 -6.38 -1.75 0.91
C VAL A 131 -7.24 -0.66 0.30
N TRP A 132 -6.58 0.29 -0.36
CA TRP A 132 -7.23 1.29 -1.22
C TRP A 132 -6.67 1.11 -2.63
N TRP A 133 -7.54 0.76 -3.55
CA TRP A 133 -7.17 0.44 -4.94
C TRP A 133 -7.59 1.57 -5.87
N LEU A 134 -6.59 2.27 -6.43
CA LEU A 134 -6.79 3.39 -7.34
C LEU A 134 -6.40 2.99 -8.75
N SER A 135 -6.98 3.64 -9.74
CA SER A 135 -6.65 3.44 -11.15
C SER A 135 -6.50 4.77 -11.87
N SER A 136 -5.48 4.89 -12.69
CA SER A 136 -5.31 6.04 -13.57
C SER A 136 -5.85 5.72 -14.95
N ARG A 137 -6.51 6.69 -15.55
CA ARG A 137 -6.95 6.65 -16.95
C ARG A 137 -6.56 7.94 -17.64
N MET A 138 -6.06 7.83 -18.85
CA MET A 138 -5.84 8.99 -19.70
C MET A 138 -7.13 9.32 -20.46
N ARG A 139 -7.53 10.57 -20.42
CA ARG A 139 -8.68 11.07 -21.16
C ARG A 139 -8.36 12.47 -21.65
N ASP A 140 -8.36 12.67 -22.97
CA ASP A 140 -8.11 13.98 -23.60
C ASP A 140 -6.81 14.65 -23.08
N ASP A 141 -5.71 13.90 -23.06
CA ASP A 141 -4.37 14.31 -22.60
C ASP A 141 -4.28 14.63 -21.10
N SER A 142 -5.33 14.34 -20.33
CA SER A 142 -5.30 14.48 -18.88
C SER A 142 -5.41 13.13 -18.18
N SER A 143 -4.74 13.00 -17.04
CA SER A 143 -4.85 11.82 -16.18
C SER A 143 -6.03 11.98 -15.23
N LEU A 144 -6.88 10.97 -15.18
CA LEU A 144 -7.99 10.89 -14.24
C LEU A 144 -7.76 9.71 -13.30
N THR A 145 -7.79 9.97 -12.00
CA THR A 145 -7.67 8.93 -10.97
C THR A 145 -9.06 8.56 -10.44
N THR A 146 -9.33 7.25 -10.40
CA THR A 146 -10.58 6.72 -9.83
C THR A 146 -10.28 5.76 -8.70
N LEU A 147 -11.17 5.71 -7.72
CA LEU A 147 -11.12 4.71 -6.65
C LEU A 147 -11.90 3.48 -7.11
N ARG A 148 -11.20 2.33 -7.22
CA ARG A 148 -11.83 1.09 -7.67
C ARG A 148 -12.38 0.26 -6.53
N ALA A 149 -11.65 0.18 -5.41
CA ALA A 149 -12.07 -0.62 -4.28
C ALA A 149 -11.40 -0.14 -3.00
N VAL A 150 -12.10 -0.33 -1.90
CA VAL A 150 -11.55 -0.24 -0.53
C VAL A 150 -11.99 -1.50 0.18
N THR A 151 -11.05 -2.18 0.83
CA THR A 151 -11.39 -3.30 1.71
C THR A 151 -10.51 -3.28 2.95
N ALA A 152 -10.89 -4.07 3.93
CA ALA A 152 -10.19 -4.18 5.20
C ALA A 152 -10.33 -5.60 5.76
N PRO A 153 -9.49 -6.02 6.73
CA PRO A 153 -9.53 -7.38 7.24
C PRO A 153 -10.90 -7.85 7.76
N ASP A 154 -11.70 -6.93 8.27
CA ASP A 154 -13.01 -7.24 8.86
C ASP A 154 -14.15 -7.36 7.83
N ILE A 155 -13.90 -7.03 6.57
CA ILE A 155 -14.93 -7.03 5.52
C ILE A 155 -14.55 -7.82 4.26
N CYS A 156 -13.35 -8.38 4.19
CA CYS A 156 -12.98 -9.22 3.04
C CYS A 156 -13.08 -10.72 3.31
#